data_aa68720b566a1df0d017f542e4c0c04b
#
_entry.id   aa68720b566a1df0d017f542e4c0c04b
#
_cell.length_a   1.000
_cell.length_b   1.000
_cell.length_c   1.000
_cell.angle_alpha   90.00
_cell.angle_beta   90.00
_cell.angle_gamma   90.00
#
_symmetry.space_group_name_H-M   'P 1'
#
loop_
_entity.id
_entity.type
_entity.pdbx_description
1 polymer ?
#
loop_
_entity_poly.entity_id
_entity_poly.type
_entity_poly.pdbx_seq_one_letter_code
_entity_poly.pdbx_strand_id
1 'polypeptide(L)'
;MTQAKVNFSDVTLRDGSQSLWAMKMTYGMHEVVCSELDQAGYEFIDLPVNAVNFKMWVRFHQENPWDISHQFREKLTRTPTMIPILDRIDLLGDREPRAVVQKWYELMARSSGASRFYMMANARNELDRYYPWVVPMARDLGLDFQPCICYYPSPRTTDEYYANLTKRLVEEHKPDALWLKDAGGLLSLDRIRTLLPAIQKEAKGLPIDLHTHGMSAYQGHVVVEAMKLGVSGVHTCVPPLASGSSHISIYNAMHNAKVLGIEHNISNVDMIDVVEERLTRIAKLEDLPFGVPLEYDHAVYSHQIPGGVISNLRSQLAQLGIADKLDEVLDEVVQIVEDMGHPIMITPMSQFIVSQAAVNVATGERYKEVLDSLIETALGVWGWEDAGVPWMDPNVKDRFLSHPNAKSLEAKFKSSEEAGDQEGSVENLRQSYGLPSASEEDLMLYHIMKGDAEIKKIQPPKTYYTGKEPLTLLLKELSKDRSVRRLQLKKGSSIFDFRQ
;
A
#
# COMPACT_ATOMS: atom_id res chain seq x y z
N MET A 1 18.47 -13.84 30.97
CA MET A 1 18.17 -12.79 30.00
C MET A 1 17.28 -13.46 28.95
N THR A 2 16.06 -12.99 28.76
CA THR A 2 15.23 -13.44 27.62
C THR A 2 15.96 -13.10 26.34
N GLN A 3 16.14 -14.09 25.46
CA GLN A 3 16.78 -13.90 24.17
C GLN A 3 15.99 -12.85 23.37
N ALA A 4 16.68 -11.88 22.76
CA ALA A 4 16.00 -10.88 21.95
C ALA A 4 15.30 -11.56 20.75
N LYS A 5 14.07 -11.14 20.43
CA LYS A 5 13.26 -11.70 19.35
C LYS A 5 12.71 -10.59 18.47
N VAL A 6 12.70 -10.83 17.15
CA VAL A 6 12.02 -9.98 16.16
C VAL A 6 11.06 -10.83 15.33
N ASN A 7 9.88 -10.32 15.03
CA ASN A 7 8.94 -10.97 14.13
C ASN A 7 9.02 -10.36 12.72
N PHE A 8 9.00 -11.21 11.70
CA PHE A 8 8.90 -10.77 10.31
C PHE A 8 7.48 -10.95 9.81
N SER A 9 7.00 -9.94 9.10
CA SER A 9 5.71 -9.91 8.44
C SER A 9 5.89 -9.74 6.94
N ASP A 10 5.00 -10.36 6.15
CA ASP A 10 5.04 -10.27 4.69
C ASP A 10 4.17 -9.13 4.18
N VAL A 11 4.74 -8.28 3.35
CA VAL A 11 4.02 -7.23 2.63
C VAL A 11 4.21 -7.34 1.10
N THR A 12 4.65 -8.50 0.61
CA THR A 12 4.93 -8.78 -0.80
C THR A 12 3.69 -8.57 -1.67
N LEU A 13 2.55 -9.13 -1.24
CA LEU A 13 1.31 -9.14 -2.02
C LEU A 13 0.71 -7.74 -2.18
N ARG A 14 0.84 -6.89 -1.17
CA ARG A 14 0.28 -5.54 -1.17
C ARG A 14 1.32 -4.49 -1.51
N ASP A 15 2.26 -4.21 -0.60
CA ASP A 15 3.18 -3.07 -0.74
C ASP A 15 4.31 -3.35 -1.74
N GLY A 16 4.87 -4.56 -1.73
CA GLY A 16 5.85 -4.99 -2.72
C GLY A 16 5.31 -4.91 -4.14
N SER A 17 4.10 -5.43 -4.35
CA SER A 17 3.39 -5.34 -5.63
C SER A 17 3.08 -3.90 -6.02
N GLN A 18 2.65 -3.06 -5.07
CA GLN A 18 2.39 -1.65 -5.33
C GLN A 18 3.67 -0.90 -5.71
N SER A 19 4.77 -1.14 -5.02
CA SER A 19 6.02 -0.40 -5.14
C SER A 19 6.81 -0.75 -6.41
N LEU A 20 6.76 -2.01 -6.87
CA LEU A 20 7.55 -2.49 -8.00
C LEU A 20 6.70 -2.85 -9.21
N TRP A 21 5.52 -3.41 -9.03
CA TRP A 21 4.66 -3.86 -10.13
C TRP A 21 3.43 -2.98 -10.35
N ALA A 22 3.36 -1.81 -9.72
CA ALA A 22 2.26 -0.85 -9.85
C ALA A 22 0.87 -1.51 -9.67
N MET A 23 0.74 -2.37 -8.65
CA MET A 23 -0.48 -3.14 -8.32
C MET A 23 -0.93 -4.12 -9.43
N LYS A 24 -0.01 -4.60 -10.28
CA LYS A 24 -0.33 -5.50 -11.40
C LYS A 24 -0.42 -6.98 -11.02
N MET A 25 -0.41 -7.34 -9.74
CA MET A 25 -0.64 -8.74 -9.37
C MET A 25 -2.09 -9.15 -9.65
N THR A 26 -2.23 -10.22 -10.43
CA THR A 26 -3.51 -10.80 -10.84
C THR A 26 -3.95 -11.93 -9.91
N TYR A 27 -5.19 -12.41 -10.06
CA TYR A 27 -5.71 -13.59 -9.37
C TYR A 27 -4.73 -14.76 -9.39
N GLY A 28 -4.27 -15.16 -10.60
CA GLY A 28 -3.39 -16.31 -10.74
C GLY A 28 -1.99 -16.11 -10.18
N MET A 29 -1.51 -14.86 -10.07
CA MET A 29 -0.23 -14.58 -9.42
C MET A 29 -0.35 -14.76 -7.90
N HIS A 30 -1.45 -14.32 -7.30
CA HIS A 30 -1.74 -14.58 -5.89
C HIS A 30 -1.96 -16.07 -5.62
N GLU A 31 -2.72 -16.74 -6.52
CA GLU A 31 -3.05 -18.14 -6.41
C GLU A 31 -1.84 -19.04 -6.19
N VAL A 32 -0.76 -18.77 -6.90
CA VAL A 32 0.41 -19.65 -6.90
C VAL A 32 1.39 -19.42 -5.74
N VAL A 33 1.16 -18.43 -4.87
CA VAL A 33 2.10 -18.10 -3.78
C VAL A 33 1.45 -18.05 -2.39
N CYS A 34 0.14 -17.83 -2.29
CA CYS A 34 -0.51 -17.62 -1.00
C CYS A 34 -0.35 -18.81 -0.02
N SER A 35 -0.52 -20.03 -0.52
CA SER A 35 -0.43 -21.23 0.37
C SER A 35 0.98 -21.47 0.90
N GLU A 36 2.00 -21.07 0.17
CA GLU A 36 3.40 -21.16 0.59
C GLU A 36 3.75 -20.05 1.57
N LEU A 37 3.29 -18.82 1.32
CA LEU A 37 3.42 -17.72 2.29
C LEU A 37 2.75 -18.07 3.63
N ASP A 38 1.56 -18.69 3.60
CA ASP A 38 0.83 -19.14 4.79
C ASP A 38 1.60 -20.16 5.65
N GLN A 39 2.54 -20.90 5.04
CA GLN A 39 3.34 -21.92 5.68
C GLN A 39 4.73 -21.47 6.13
N ALA A 40 5.14 -20.25 5.77
CA ALA A 40 6.48 -19.74 6.04
C ALA A 40 6.71 -19.38 7.51
N GLY A 41 5.64 -19.01 8.25
CA GLY A 41 5.69 -18.63 9.66
C GLY A 41 5.77 -17.13 9.88
N TYR A 42 5.31 -16.31 8.96
CA TYR A 42 5.17 -14.87 9.13
C TYR A 42 4.23 -14.51 10.28
N GLU A 43 4.45 -13.34 10.91
CA GLU A 43 3.58 -12.80 11.96
C GLU A 43 2.21 -12.41 11.40
N PHE A 44 2.22 -11.74 10.24
CA PHE A 44 1.03 -11.48 9.45
C PHE A 44 1.38 -11.28 7.96
N ILE A 45 0.35 -11.29 7.12
CA ILE A 45 0.45 -10.98 5.68
C ILE A 45 -0.46 -9.78 5.39
N ASP A 46 0.09 -8.71 4.79
CA ASP A 46 -0.65 -7.53 4.37
C ASP A 46 -1.31 -7.77 3.00
N LEU A 47 -2.64 -7.63 2.94
CA LEU A 47 -3.44 -7.95 1.77
C LEU A 47 -3.77 -6.71 0.94
N PRO A 48 -3.73 -6.82 -0.40
CA PRO A 48 -4.12 -5.74 -1.32
C PRO A 48 -5.65 -5.58 -1.42
N VAL A 49 -6.38 -5.75 -0.32
CA VAL A 49 -7.84 -5.71 -0.29
C VAL A 49 -8.30 -4.31 0.10
N ASN A 50 -8.53 -3.47 -0.88
CA ASN A 50 -9.01 -2.09 -0.76
C ASN A 50 -9.62 -1.60 -2.09
N ALA A 51 -10.35 -0.50 -2.07
CA ALA A 51 -11.05 0.02 -3.25
C ALA A 51 -10.12 0.36 -4.43
N VAL A 52 -8.89 0.79 -4.18
CA VAL A 52 -7.92 1.11 -5.24
C VAL A 52 -7.55 -0.15 -5.99
N ASN A 53 -7.15 -1.21 -5.28
CA ASN A 53 -6.82 -2.50 -5.90
C ASN A 53 -8.03 -3.12 -6.61
N PHE A 54 -9.25 -3.02 -6.04
CA PHE A 54 -10.47 -3.51 -6.66
C PHE A 54 -10.71 -2.83 -8.02
N LYS A 55 -10.55 -1.51 -8.08
CA LYS A 55 -10.64 -0.75 -9.34
C LYS A 55 -9.56 -1.16 -10.34
N MET A 56 -8.33 -1.40 -9.87
CA MET A 56 -7.24 -1.84 -10.73
C MET A 56 -7.52 -3.21 -11.34
N TRP A 57 -7.97 -4.18 -10.54
CA TRP A 57 -8.31 -5.51 -11.02
C TRP A 57 -9.41 -5.48 -12.07
N VAL A 58 -10.49 -4.73 -11.84
CA VAL A 58 -11.58 -4.61 -12.83
C VAL A 58 -11.11 -3.89 -14.10
N ARG A 59 -10.47 -2.73 -13.98
CA ARG A 59 -10.14 -1.86 -15.13
C ARG A 59 -9.02 -2.40 -16.00
N PHE A 60 -7.96 -2.88 -15.38
CA PHE A 60 -6.73 -3.24 -16.10
C PHE A 60 -6.59 -4.73 -16.32
N HIS A 61 -7.10 -5.55 -15.40
CA HIS A 61 -6.98 -7.00 -15.50
C HIS A 61 -8.27 -7.69 -15.92
N GLN A 62 -9.41 -6.98 -15.86
CA GLN A 62 -10.74 -7.53 -16.15
C GLN A 62 -11.07 -8.75 -15.28
N GLU A 63 -10.58 -8.74 -14.03
CA GLU A 63 -10.78 -9.78 -13.03
C GLU A 63 -11.78 -9.34 -11.96
N ASN A 64 -12.53 -10.30 -11.41
CA ASN A 64 -13.44 -10.06 -10.30
C ASN A 64 -12.64 -9.89 -8.99
N PRO A 65 -12.68 -8.72 -8.35
CA PRO A 65 -11.92 -8.49 -7.13
C PRO A 65 -12.41 -9.30 -5.93
N TRP A 66 -13.68 -9.69 -5.91
CA TRP A 66 -14.22 -10.53 -4.85
C TRP A 66 -13.67 -11.96 -4.92
N ASP A 67 -13.48 -12.51 -6.13
CA ASP A 67 -12.85 -13.81 -6.30
C ASP A 67 -11.40 -13.81 -5.77
N ILE A 68 -10.66 -12.72 -6.00
CA ILE A 68 -9.31 -12.53 -5.44
C ILE A 68 -9.36 -12.46 -3.91
N SER A 69 -10.31 -11.71 -3.36
CA SER A 69 -10.48 -11.58 -1.91
C SER A 69 -10.84 -12.91 -1.25
N HIS A 70 -11.78 -13.64 -1.81
CA HIS A 70 -12.16 -14.99 -1.32
C HIS A 70 -11.00 -15.97 -1.40
N GLN A 71 -10.17 -15.91 -2.44
CA GLN A 71 -8.97 -16.72 -2.56
C GLN A 71 -7.99 -16.53 -1.40
N PHE A 72 -7.82 -15.29 -0.90
CA PHE A 72 -6.98 -15.04 0.27
C PHE A 72 -7.51 -15.79 1.49
N ARG A 73 -8.80 -15.69 1.76
CA ARG A 73 -9.45 -16.42 2.86
C ARG A 73 -9.29 -17.93 2.75
N GLU A 74 -9.37 -18.46 1.54
CA GLU A 74 -9.26 -19.92 1.31
C GLU A 74 -7.83 -20.44 1.48
N LYS A 75 -6.84 -19.63 1.11
CA LYS A 75 -5.43 -20.07 1.04
C LYS A 75 -4.58 -19.62 2.23
N LEU A 76 -4.95 -18.54 2.91
CA LEU A 76 -4.26 -18.02 4.08
C LEU A 76 -5.04 -18.38 5.34
N THR A 77 -4.77 -19.57 5.87
CA THR A 77 -5.57 -20.18 6.96
C THR A 77 -4.83 -20.26 8.28
N ARG A 78 -3.52 -20.02 8.29
CA ARG A 78 -2.64 -20.14 9.46
C ARG A 78 -2.09 -18.79 9.90
N THR A 79 -1.67 -17.99 8.94
CA THR A 79 -1.06 -16.69 9.19
C THR A 79 -2.14 -15.62 9.27
N PRO A 80 -2.19 -14.81 10.35
CA PRO A 80 -3.07 -13.66 10.43
C PRO A 80 -2.90 -12.74 9.22
N THR A 81 -3.98 -12.14 8.77
CA THR A 81 -3.95 -11.22 7.61
C THR A 81 -4.44 -9.84 7.99
N MET A 82 -3.95 -8.83 7.29
CA MET A 82 -4.20 -7.43 7.59
C MET A 82 -4.74 -6.69 6.37
N ILE A 83 -5.67 -5.76 6.60
CA ILE A 83 -6.22 -4.85 5.56
C ILE A 83 -6.22 -3.39 6.06
N PRO A 84 -6.17 -2.39 5.14
CA PRO A 84 -6.41 -1.00 5.51
C PRO A 84 -7.91 -0.75 5.76
N ILE A 85 -8.23 0.03 6.78
CA ILE A 85 -9.56 0.61 6.97
C ILE A 85 -9.43 2.13 7.05
N LEU A 86 -10.38 2.84 6.45
CA LEU A 86 -10.44 4.29 6.42
C LEU A 86 -11.84 4.75 6.90
N ASP A 87 -12.00 6.04 7.03
CA ASP A 87 -13.29 6.69 7.28
C ASP A 87 -14.18 6.80 6.02
N ARG A 88 -13.73 6.26 4.91
CA ARG A 88 -14.37 6.25 3.59
C ARG A 88 -13.99 4.98 2.82
N ILE A 89 -14.71 4.68 1.75
CA ILE A 89 -14.44 3.50 0.92
C ILE A 89 -13.20 3.70 0.05
N ASP A 90 -13.18 4.81 -0.68
CA ASP A 90 -12.10 5.14 -1.62
C ASP A 90 -11.28 6.31 -1.09
N LEU A 91 -9.96 6.12 -0.97
CA LEU A 91 -9.05 7.16 -0.50
C LEU A 91 -9.19 8.49 -1.25
N LEU A 92 -9.43 8.43 -2.56
CA LEU A 92 -9.60 9.61 -3.44
C LEU A 92 -11.07 9.96 -3.71
N GLY A 93 -12.00 9.24 -3.08
CA GLY A 93 -13.45 9.44 -3.26
C GLY A 93 -14.05 10.43 -2.26
N ASP A 94 -15.29 10.80 -2.55
CA ASP A 94 -16.11 11.50 -1.59
C ASP A 94 -16.40 10.57 -0.39
N ARG A 95 -16.82 11.14 0.74
CA ARG A 95 -17.23 10.38 1.92
C ARG A 95 -18.64 9.86 1.71
N GLU A 96 -18.87 8.66 2.18
CA GLU A 96 -20.16 8.00 2.14
C GLU A 96 -20.77 7.90 3.54
N PRO A 97 -22.11 7.70 3.63
CA PRO A 97 -22.76 7.43 4.90
C PRO A 97 -22.12 6.25 5.66
N ARG A 98 -22.08 6.35 6.98
CA ARG A 98 -21.36 5.38 7.84
C ARG A 98 -21.80 3.93 7.63
N ALA A 99 -23.10 3.67 7.48
CA ALA A 99 -23.60 2.32 7.22
C ALA A 99 -23.09 1.73 5.88
N VAL A 100 -22.84 2.56 4.87
CA VAL A 100 -22.27 2.12 3.59
C VAL A 100 -20.78 1.79 3.74
N VAL A 101 -20.02 2.64 4.44
CA VAL A 101 -18.61 2.40 4.76
C VAL A 101 -18.45 1.14 5.62
N GLN A 102 -19.28 0.98 6.65
CA GLN A 102 -19.30 -0.21 7.51
C GLN A 102 -19.57 -1.48 6.70
N LYS A 103 -20.56 -1.46 5.81
CA LYS A 103 -20.87 -2.61 4.95
C LYS A 103 -19.72 -2.96 4.03
N TRP A 104 -19.06 -1.97 3.46
CA TRP A 104 -17.86 -2.19 2.65
C TRP A 104 -16.78 -2.94 3.42
N TYR A 105 -16.41 -2.48 4.62
CA TYR A 105 -15.36 -3.12 5.41
C TYR A 105 -15.78 -4.45 6.02
N GLU A 106 -17.06 -4.63 6.33
CA GLU A 106 -17.61 -5.96 6.69
C GLU A 106 -17.39 -6.97 5.56
N LEU A 107 -17.72 -6.60 4.32
CA LEU A 107 -17.54 -7.48 3.16
C LEU A 107 -16.05 -7.76 2.91
N MET A 108 -15.19 -6.75 2.99
CA MET A 108 -13.75 -6.92 2.81
C MET A 108 -13.13 -7.83 3.87
N ALA A 109 -13.44 -7.62 5.13
CA ALA A 109 -12.94 -8.47 6.22
C ALA A 109 -13.44 -9.92 6.08
N ARG A 110 -14.74 -10.08 5.77
CA ARG A 110 -15.36 -11.41 5.60
C ARG A 110 -14.82 -12.16 4.38
N SER A 111 -14.70 -11.49 3.23
CA SER A 111 -14.22 -12.12 1.98
C SER A 111 -12.73 -12.47 2.04
N SER A 112 -11.90 -11.61 2.62
CA SER A 112 -10.46 -11.84 2.70
C SER A 112 -10.01 -12.69 3.88
N GLY A 113 -10.85 -12.84 4.91
CA GLY A 113 -10.49 -13.51 6.17
C GLY A 113 -9.55 -12.67 7.03
N ALA A 114 -9.49 -11.35 6.84
CA ALA A 114 -8.63 -10.47 7.62
C ALA A 114 -8.97 -10.54 9.12
N SER A 115 -7.92 -10.53 9.94
CA SER A 115 -8.02 -10.54 11.41
C SER A 115 -7.45 -9.27 12.05
N ARG A 116 -6.82 -8.40 11.26
CA ARG A 116 -6.23 -7.15 11.72
C ARG A 116 -6.49 -6.04 10.72
N PHE A 117 -6.58 -4.82 11.20
CA PHE A 117 -6.64 -3.65 10.36
C PHE A 117 -5.63 -2.58 10.77
N TYR A 118 -5.27 -1.75 9.81
CA TYR A 118 -4.48 -0.56 10.06
C TYR A 118 -5.16 0.69 9.49
N MET A 119 -4.88 1.81 10.15
CA MET A 119 -5.32 3.15 9.74
C MET A 119 -4.19 4.15 10.02
N MET A 120 -4.01 5.13 9.15
CA MET A 120 -2.99 6.16 9.36
C MET A 120 -3.36 7.05 10.55
N ALA A 121 -2.35 7.53 11.29
CA ALA A 121 -2.49 8.22 12.55
C ALA A 121 -1.52 9.40 12.66
N ASN A 122 -1.58 10.33 11.72
CA ASN A 122 -0.63 11.44 11.70
C ASN A 122 -1.26 12.78 12.05
N ALA A 123 -2.57 12.92 11.88
CA ALA A 123 -3.23 14.16 12.08
C ALA A 123 -4.20 14.12 13.25
N ARG A 124 -4.35 15.26 13.88
CA ARG A 124 -5.30 15.47 14.96
C ARG A 124 -6.73 15.15 14.52
N ASN A 125 -7.09 15.52 13.30
CA ASN A 125 -8.42 15.25 12.74
C ASN A 125 -8.76 13.77 12.66
N GLU A 126 -7.80 12.90 12.31
CA GLU A 126 -8.02 11.46 12.23
C GLU A 126 -8.32 10.89 13.60
N LEU A 127 -7.51 11.28 14.62
CA LEU A 127 -7.67 10.84 15.99
C LEU A 127 -8.96 11.37 16.62
N ASP A 128 -9.31 12.64 16.39
CA ASP A 128 -10.45 13.30 17.02
C ASP A 128 -11.77 13.01 16.33
N ARG A 129 -11.78 12.78 15.01
CA ARG A 129 -13.00 12.68 14.21
C ARG A 129 -13.29 11.28 13.70
N TYR A 130 -12.28 10.57 13.16
CA TYR A 130 -12.52 9.32 12.46
C TYR A 130 -12.31 8.10 13.35
N TYR A 131 -11.25 8.07 14.13
CA TYR A 131 -10.97 6.96 15.03
C TYR A 131 -12.10 6.66 16.01
N PRO A 132 -12.80 7.67 16.61
CA PRO A 132 -13.89 7.42 17.55
C PRO A 132 -15.03 6.55 17.03
N TRP A 133 -15.24 6.47 15.69
CA TRP A 133 -16.26 5.61 15.12
C TRP A 133 -15.69 4.45 14.28
N VAL A 134 -14.56 4.66 13.58
CA VAL A 134 -13.95 3.61 12.74
C VAL A 134 -13.35 2.49 13.59
N VAL A 135 -12.64 2.82 14.67
CA VAL A 135 -12.00 1.81 15.51
C VAL A 135 -13.03 0.90 16.19
N PRO A 136 -14.09 1.40 16.86
CA PRO A 136 -15.15 0.53 17.37
C PRO A 136 -15.82 -0.31 16.29
N MET A 137 -16.18 0.29 15.14
CA MET A 137 -16.77 -0.43 14.01
C MET A 137 -15.91 -1.62 13.57
N ALA A 138 -14.60 -1.41 13.39
CA ALA A 138 -13.69 -2.47 12.96
C ALA A 138 -13.49 -3.54 14.05
N ARG A 139 -13.49 -3.16 15.33
CA ARG A 139 -13.45 -4.11 16.45
C ARG A 139 -14.71 -4.96 16.54
N ASP A 140 -15.88 -4.40 16.23
CA ASP A 140 -17.15 -5.15 16.15
C ASP A 140 -17.11 -6.20 15.01
N LEU A 141 -16.28 -5.99 13.99
CA LEU A 141 -15.97 -7.00 12.97
C LEU A 141 -14.95 -8.06 13.40
N GLY A 142 -14.43 -7.99 14.63
CA GLY A 142 -13.44 -8.91 15.18
C GLY A 142 -12.01 -8.64 14.75
N LEU A 143 -11.68 -7.43 14.34
CA LEU A 143 -10.35 -7.05 13.85
C LEU A 143 -9.49 -6.41 14.95
N ASP A 144 -8.25 -6.89 15.09
CA ASP A 144 -7.22 -6.22 15.89
C ASP A 144 -6.80 -4.90 15.25
N PHE A 145 -6.46 -3.91 16.07
CA PHE A 145 -6.11 -2.57 15.62
C PHE A 145 -4.61 -2.26 15.73
N GLN A 146 -4.00 -1.90 14.60
CA GLN A 146 -2.60 -1.49 14.51
C GLN A 146 -2.46 -0.15 13.74
N PRO A 147 -2.51 1.02 14.42
CA PRO A 147 -2.37 2.31 13.77
C PRO A 147 -0.98 2.50 13.17
N CYS A 148 -0.95 3.17 12.01
CA CYS A 148 0.28 3.54 11.30
C CYS A 148 0.73 4.95 11.70
N ILE A 149 1.81 5.06 12.45
CA ILE A 149 2.52 6.31 12.70
C ILE A 149 3.44 6.53 11.49
N CYS A 150 3.03 7.40 10.54
CA CYS A 150 3.81 7.67 9.35
C CYS A 150 4.94 8.65 9.65
N TYR A 151 6.16 8.24 9.37
CA TYR A 151 7.33 9.09 9.47
C TYR A 151 7.47 9.96 8.22
N TYR A 152 7.69 11.23 8.42
CA TYR A 152 8.13 12.19 7.41
C TYR A 152 8.97 13.29 8.06
N PRO A 153 10.07 13.73 7.44
CA PRO A 153 10.88 14.81 7.99
C PRO A 153 10.19 16.16 7.72
N SER A 154 10.01 16.93 8.79
CA SER A 154 9.60 18.32 8.71
C SER A 154 10.15 19.09 9.94
N PRO A 155 10.18 20.42 9.92
CA PRO A 155 10.61 21.20 11.11
C PRO A 155 9.79 20.92 12.36
N ARG A 156 8.62 20.32 12.23
CA ARG A 156 7.66 20.07 13.32
C ARG A 156 7.64 18.63 13.81
N THR A 157 8.04 17.67 13.00
CA THR A 157 7.96 16.25 13.31
C THR A 157 9.18 15.77 14.12
N THR A 158 9.31 16.34 15.31
CA THR A 158 10.35 16.02 16.30
C THR A 158 10.07 14.68 17.01
N ASP A 159 11.00 14.20 17.82
CA ASP A 159 10.78 13.04 18.70
C ASP A 159 9.61 13.26 19.64
N GLU A 160 9.49 14.47 20.17
CA GLU A 160 8.37 14.84 21.06
C GLU A 160 7.01 14.79 20.34
N TYR A 161 6.95 15.22 19.07
CA TYR A 161 5.74 15.09 18.24
C TYR A 161 5.29 13.63 18.15
N TYR A 162 6.20 12.72 17.79
CA TYR A 162 5.87 11.31 17.65
C TYR A 162 5.59 10.63 19.00
N ALA A 163 6.28 11.02 20.07
CA ALA A 163 5.99 10.54 21.41
C ALA A 163 4.58 10.94 21.87
N ASN A 164 4.21 12.20 21.68
CA ASN A 164 2.86 12.70 22.02
C ASN A 164 1.77 12.02 21.19
N LEU A 165 2.00 11.81 19.89
CA LEU A 165 1.10 11.07 19.02
C LEU A 165 0.92 9.62 19.51
N THR A 166 2.03 8.94 19.83
CA THR A 166 2.00 7.58 20.37
C THR A 166 1.24 7.50 21.67
N LYS A 167 1.50 8.45 22.60
CA LYS A 167 0.79 8.52 23.87
C LYS A 167 -0.72 8.63 23.67
N ARG A 168 -1.17 9.52 22.78
CA ARG A 168 -2.60 9.68 22.46
C ARG A 168 -3.21 8.39 21.90
N LEU A 169 -2.54 7.76 20.92
CA LEU A 169 -2.99 6.50 20.36
C LEU A 169 -3.20 5.43 21.43
N VAL A 170 -2.23 5.27 22.32
CA VAL A 170 -2.28 4.26 23.38
C VAL A 170 -3.37 4.56 24.41
N GLU A 171 -3.50 5.81 24.85
CA GLU A 171 -4.43 6.19 25.90
C GLU A 171 -5.89 6.30 25.42
N GLU A 172 -6.10 6.84 24.22
CA GLU A 172 -7.44 7.15 23.71
C GLU A 172 -8.04 5.98 22.90
N HIS A 173 -7.21 5.25 22.11
CA HIS A 173 -7.69 4.26 21.13
C HIS A 173 -7.28 2.81 21.43
N LYS A 174 -6.38 2.59 22.41
CA LYS A 174 -5.98 1.28 22.92
C LYS A 174 -5.64 0.26 21.81
N PRO A 175 -4.63 0.54 20.97
CA PRO A 175 -4.24 -0.36 19.88
C PRO A 175 -3.67 -1.68 20.42
N ASP A 176 -3.66 -2.72 19.59
CA ASP A 176 -3.08 -4.03 19.91
C ASP A 176 -1.58 -4.07 19.58
N ALA A 177 -1.14 -3.27 18.63
CA ALA A 177 0.25 -3.02 18.25
C ALA A 177 0.37 -1.64 17.59
N LEU A 178 1.59 -1.19 17.34
CA LEU A 178 1.89 0.05 16.63
C LEU A 178 2.71 -0.24 15.37
N TRP A 179 2.61 0.62 14.38
CA TRP A 179 3.33 0.52 13.14
C TRP A 179 4.07 1.84 12.87
N LEU A 180 5.41 1.84 12.96
CA LEU A 180 6.24 2.94 12.50
C LEU A 180 6.45 2.79 10.99
N LYS A 181 5.81 3.66 10.22
CA LYS A 181 5.75 3.59 8.77
C LYS A 181 6.59 4.68 8.11
N ASP A 182 7.68 4.28 7.49
CA ASP A 182 8.56 5.11 6.66
C ASP A 182 8.32 4.81 5.18
N ALA A 183 7.22 5.35 4.65
CA ALA A 183 6.81 5.12 3.27
C ALA A 183 7.75 5.77 2.23
N GLY A 184 8.49 6.79 2.62
CA GLY A 184 9.47 7.47 1.76
C GLY A 184 10.88 6.86 1.81
N GLY A 185 11.17 5.93 2.74
CA GLY A 185 12.52 5.46 2.98
C GLY A 185 13.46 6.56 3.49
N LEU A 186 12.91 7.45 4.31
CA LEU A 186 13.56 8.69 4.78
C LEU A 186 14.17 8.57 6.18
N LEU A 187 14.02 7.43 6.84
CA LEU A 187 14.72 7.16 8.10
C LEU A 187 16.22 7.05 7.86
N SER A 188 16.99 7.76 8.68
CA SER A 188 18.45 7.65 8.76
C SER A 188 18.87 6.95 10.05
N LEU A 189 20.16 6.60 10.20
CA LEU A 189 20.67 5.93 11.40
C LEU A 189 20.59 6.80 12.65
N ASP A 190 20.90 8.07 12.52
CA ASP A 190 20.77 9.04 13.60
C ASP A 190 19.31 9.23 13.99
N ARG A 191 18.41 9.27 13.01
CA ARG A 191 16.98 9.49 13.25
C ARG A 191 16.30 8.30 13.93
N ILE A 192 16.58 7.07 13.51
CA ILE A 192 15.97 5.88 14.13
C ILE A 192 16.44 5.71 15.59
N ARG A 193 17.68 6.11 15.90
CA ARG A 193 18.27 6.03 17.25
C ARG A 193 17.58 6.92 18.28
N THR A 194 16.97 7.99 17.85
CA THR A 194 16.25 8.90 18.75
C THR A 194 14.73 8.66 18.69
N LEU A 195 14.20 8.46 17.50
CA LEU A 195 12.76 8.33 17.25
C LEU A 195 12.17 7.04 17.86
N LEU A 196 12.79 5.88 17.56
CA LEU A 196 12.23 4.60 18.03
C LEU A 196 12.18 4.51 19.56
N PRO A 197 13.23 4.89 20.32
CA PRO A 197 13.14 4.95 21.78
C PRO A 197 12.08 5.93 22.31
N ALA A 198 11.87 7.07 21.64
CA ALA A 198 10.84 8.02 22.02
C ALA A 198 9.42 7.43 21.88
N ILE A 199 9.17 6.72 20.79
CA ILE A 199 7.93 5.97 20.55
C ILE A 199 7.78 4.82 21.54
N GLN A 200 8.82 4.00 21.77
CA GLN A 200 8.80 2.86 22.68
C GLN A 200 8.43 3.25 24.10
N LYS A 201 8.92 4.40 24.56
CA LYS A 201 8.61 4.93 25.90
C LYS A 201 7.11 5.13 26.08
N GLU A 202 6.44 5.71 25.11
CA GLU A 202 5.01 6.02 25.19
C GLU A 202 4.11 4.83 24.73
N ALA A 203 4.68 3.86 24.03
CA ALA A 203 3.99 2.63 23.64
C ALA A 203 3.66 1.71 24.83
N LYS A 204 4.27 1.95 26.01
CA LYS A 204 3.99 1.19 27.24
C LYS A 204 4.07 -0.33 27.09
N GLY A 205 5.00 -0.80 26.28
CA GLY A 205 5.24 -2.23 26.05
C GLY A 205 4.42 -2.85 24.91
N LEU A 206 3.61 -2.10 24.21
CA LEU A 206 2.95 -2.56 22.99
C LEU A 206 3.99 -2.91 21.92
N PRO A 207 3.77 -3.95 21.09
CA PRO A 207 4.60 -4.25 19.94
C PRO A 207 4.67 -3.07 18.97
N ILE A 208 5.87 -2.85 18.41
CA ILE A 208 6.10 -1.84 17.37
C ILE A 208 6.71 -2.55 16.16
N ASP A 209 6.07 -2.44 15.01
CA ASP A 209 6.57 -2.94 13.75
C ASP A 209 7.18 -1.81 12.93
N LEU A 210 8.35 -2.06 12.34
CA LEU A 210 8.99 -1.13 11.41
C LEU A 210 8.66 -1.50 9.97
N HIS A 211 8.16 -0.51 9.24
CA HIS A 211 7.93 -0.57 7.80
C HIS A 211 8.73 0.56 7.14
N THR A 212 9.74 0.22 6.37
CA THR A 212 10.59 1.21 5.70
C THR A 212 10.90 0.80 4.28
N HIS A 213 10.86 1.75 3.37
CA HIS A 213 11.18 1.56 1.96
C HIS A 213 12.67 1.78 1.68
N GLY A 214 13.17 1.29 0.54
CA GLY A 214 14.58 1.31 0.18
C GLY A 214 15.05 2.53 -0.62
N MET A 215 14.27 3.61 -0.66
CA MET A 215 14.52 4.73 -1.58
C MET A 215 15.87 5.43 -1.40
N SER A 216 16.30 5.63 -0.16
CA SER A 216 17.59 6.26 0.16
C SER A 216 18.77 5.28 0.15
N ALA A 217 18.55 3.99 -0.13
CA ALA A 217 19.50 2.88 0.06
C ALA A 217 19.89 2.59 1.53
N TYR A 218 19.35 3.32 2.50
CA TYR A 218 19.67 3.16 3.93
C TYR A 218 18.85 2.10 4.65
N GLN A 219 17.82 1.55 4.01
CA GLN A 219 16.85 0.62 4.60
C GLN A 219 17.49 -0.50 5.41
N GLY A 220 18.48 -1.21 4.86
CA GLY A 220 19.15 -2.31 5.55
C GLY A 220 19.85 -1.87 6.84
N HIS A 221 20.46 -0.69 6.84
CA HIS A 221 21.12 -0.12 8.02
C HIS A 221 20.09 0.28 9.09
N VAL A 222 18.99 0.90 8.68
CA VAL A 222 17.89 1.30 9.57
C VAL A 222 17.24 0.08 10.22
N VAL A 223 16.99 -0.99 9.45
CA VAL A 223 16.43 -2.25 9.97
C VAL A 223 17.37 -2.91 10.99
N VAL A 224 18.67 -2.99 10.70
CA VAL A 224 19.67 -3.51 11.64
C VAL A 224 19.70 -2.71 12.93
N GLU A 225 19.66 -1.38 12.84
CA GLU A 225 19.69 -0.53 14.03
C GLU A 225 18.38 -0.64 14.82
N ALA A 226 17.24 -0.71 14.15
CA ALA A 226 15.94 -0.92 14.81
C ALA A 226 15.87 -2.26 15.55
N MET A 227 16.45 -3.34 14.97
CA MET A 227 16.57 -4.63 15.68
C MET A 227 17.41 -4.52 16.93
N LYS A 228 18.54 -3.79 16.91
CA LYS A 228 19.37 -3.54 18.10
C LYS A 228 18.64 -2.73 19.16
N LEU A 229 17.76 -1.82 18.75
CA LEU A 229 16.93 -1.02 19.64
C LEU A 229 15.68 -1.76 20.15
N GLY A 230 15.50 -3.03 19.75
CA GLY A 230 14.42 -3.88 20.24
C GLY A 230 13.07 -3.60 19.58
N VAL A 231 13.05 -3.26 18.28
CA VAL A 231 11.79 -3.27 17.50
C VAL A 231 11.15 -4.66 17.54
N SER A 232 9.83 -4.72 17.67
CA SER A 232 9.11 -5.98 17.83
C SER A 232 8.95 -6.74 16.52
N GLY A 233 8.75 -6.01 15.42
CA GLY A 233 8.56 -6.58 14.10
C GLY A 233 9.20 -5.77 12.98
N VAL A 234 9.43 -6.42 11.84
CA VAL A 234 9.92 -5.81 10.60
C VAL A 234 9.11 -6.32 9.42
N HIS A 235 8.64 -5.41 8.59
CA HIS A 235 7.96 -5.74 7.34
C HIS A 235 8.98 -6.06 6.26
N THR A 236 8.76 -7.16 5.56
CA THR A 236 9.68 -7.71 4.56
C THR A 236 8.94 -8.09 3.28
N CYS A 237 9.69 -8.20 2.20
CA CYS A 237 9.18 -8.75 0.94
C CYS A 237 10.01 -9.93 0.45
N VAL A 238 9.37 -10.80 -0.33
CA VAL A 238 10.04 -11.87 -1.06
C VAL A 238 10.51 -11.35 -2.42
N PRO A 239 11.77 -11.61 -2.86
CA PRO A 239 12.19 -11.30 -4.22
C PRO A 239 11.26 -12.00 -5.28
N PRO A 240 11.07 -11.41 -6.45
CA PRO A 240 11.66 -10.17 -6.98
C PRO A 240 11.00 -8.88 -6.48
N LEU A 241 10.04 -8.94 -5.56
CA LEU A 241 9.29 -7.79 -5.05
C LEU A 241 9.95 -7.14 -3.82
N ALA A 242 11.20 -7.48 -3.52
CA ALA A 242 12.00 -6.89 -2.45
C ALA A 242 13.07 -5.94 -2.98
N SER A 243 13.56 -5.05 -2.13
CA SER A 243 14.60 -4.05 -2.45
C SER A 243 14.13 -2.94 -3.40
N GLY A 244 15.03 -2.04 -3.76
CA GLY A 244 14.69 -0.87 -4.58
C GLY A 244 13.70 0.04 -3.87
N SER A 245 12.61 0.37 -4.55
CA SER A 245 11.51 1.16 -3.97
C SER A 245 10.61 0.37 -3.01
N SER A 246 10.84 -0.91 -2.84
CA SER A 246 10.10 -1.80 -1.95
C SER A 246 10.82 -1.99 -0.60
N HIS A 247 10.46 -3.06 0.11
CA HIS A 247 10.96 -3.39 1.44
C HIS A 247 12.22 -4.26 1.38
N ILE A 248 12.89 -4.36 2.53
CA ILE A 248 14.02 -5.27 2.70
C ILE A 248 13.61 -6.71 2.34
N SER A 249 14.50 -7.43 1.66
CA SER A 249 14.30 -8.86 1.43
C SER A 249 14.25 -9.61 2.75
N ILE A 250 13.30 -10.55 2.87
CA ILE A 250 13.21 -11.46 4.03
C ILE A 250 14.54 -12.18 4.29
N TYR A 251 15.27 -12.59 3.25
CA TYR A 251 16.57 -13.25 3.41
C TYR A 251 17.62 -12.34 4.04
N ASN A 252 17.64 -11.06 3.63
CA ASN A 252 18.54 -10.07 4.20
C ASN A 252 18.18 -9.81 5.68
N ALA A 253 16.90 -9.67 5.99
CA ALA A 253 16.42 -9.45 7.35
C ALA A 253 16.75 -10.63 8.27
N MET A 254 16.50 -11.88 7.84
CA MET A 254 16.86 -13.10 8.58
C MET A 254 18.38 -13.22 8.80
N HIS A 255 19.18 -12.93 7.74
CA HIS A 255 20.64 -12.97 7.88
C HIS A 255 21.14 -11.98 8.93
N ASN A 256 20.63 -10.75 8.92
CA ASN A 256 20.99 -9.72 9.88
C ASN A 256 20.55 -10.09 11.31
N ALA A 257 19.33 -10.60 11.50
CA ALA A 257 18.87 -11.10 12.80
C ALA A 257 19.83 -12.20 13.35
N LYS A 258 20.20 -13.16 12.51
CA LYS A 258 21.17 -14.22 12.85
C LYS A 258 22.52 -13.64 13.26
N VAL A 259 23.07 -12.67 12.51
CA VAL A 259 24.35 -12.03 12.84
C VAL A 259 24.29 -11.28 14.17
N LEU A 260 23.14 -10.69 14.49
CA LEU A 260 22.89 -9.99 15.75
C LEU A 260 22.58 -10.94 16.93
N GLY A 261 22.41 -12.24 16.69
CA GLY A 261 22.00 -13.20 17.72
C GLY A 261 20.54 -13.01 18.17
N ILE A 262 19.70 -12.47 17.30
CA ILE A 262 18.26 -12.23 17.56
C ILE A 262 17.46 -13.37 16.93
N GLU A 263 16.56 -13.99 17.70
CA GLU A 263 15.64 -15.01 17.19
C GLU A 263 14.53 -14.39 16.34
N HIS A 264 13.97 -15.17 15.40
CA HIS A 264 12.84 -14.74 14.59
C HIS A 264 11.78 -15.84 14.43
N ASN A 265 10.61 -15.46 13.92
CA ASN A 265 9.41 -16.31 13.78
C ASN A 265 9.41 -17.20 12.53
N ILE A 266 10.19 -16.89 11.49
CA ILE A 266 10.18 -17.70 10.25
C ILE A 266 10.63 -19.13 10.56
N SER A 267 9.74 -20.08 10.27
CA SER A 267 9.92 -21.51 10.59
C SER A 267 10.14 -22.39 9.37
N ASN A 268 9.83 -21.90 8.16
CA ASN A 268 9.91 -22.69 6.93
C ASN A 268 10.41 -21.85 5.75
N VAL A 269 11.72 -21.74 5.62
CA VAL A 269 12.39 -20.97 4.56
C VAL A 269 12.16 -21.60 3.19
N ASP A 270 12.05 -22.93 3.09
CA ASP A 270 11.83 -23.64 1.82
C ASP A 270 10.55 -23.15 1.10
N MET A 271 9.52 -22.75 1.87
CA MET A 271 8.30 -22.20 1.29
C MET A 271 8.54 -20.81 0.71
N ILE A 272 9.40 -20.00 1.33
CA ILE A 272 9.79 -18.69 0.81
C ILE A 272 10.58 -18.86 -0.49
N ASP A 273 11.48 -19.85 -0.57
CA ASP A 273 12.25 -20.16 -1.78
C ASP A 273 11.31 -20.54 -2.94
N VAL A 274 10.24 -21.29 -2.66
CA VAL A 274 9.20 -21.62 -3.66
C VAL A 274 8.46 -20.38 -4.12
N VAL A 275 8.11 -19.46 -3.22
CA VAL A 275 7.46 -18.19 -3.56
C VAL A 275 8.39 -17.36 -4.47
N GLU A 276 9.67 -17.22 -4.10
CA GLU A 276 10.66 -16.50 -4.93
C GLU A 276 10.80 -17.13 -6.33
N GLU A 277 10.94 -18.45 -6.44
CA GLU A 277 11.03 -19.14 -7.74
C GLU A 277 9.83 -18.82 -8.60
N ARG A 278 8.62 -18.90 -8.05
CA ARG A 278 7.37 -18.67 -8.79
C ARG A 278 7.22 -17.21 -9.22
N LEU A 279 7.42 -16.26 -8.29
CA LEU A 279 7.34 -14.83 -8.61
C LEU A 279 8.42 -14.41 -9.62
N THR A 280 9.63 -14.94 -9.49
CA THR A 280 10.72 -14.70 -10.46
C THR A 280 10.37 -15.20 -11.86
N ARG A 281 9.76 -16.38 -11.96
CA ARG A 281 9.29 -16.92 -13.24
C ARG A 281 8.18 -16.07 -13.83
N ILE A 282 7.20 -15.67 -13.02
CA ILE A 282 6.10 -14.79 -13.43
C ILE A 282 6.66 -13.45 -13.92
N ALA A 283 7.56 -12.82 -13.18
CA ALA A 283 8.16 -11.56 -13.56
C ALA A 283 8.85 -11.63 -14.93
N LYS A 284 9.55 -12.73 -15.23
CA LYS A 284 10.16 -12.96 -16.54
C LYS A 284 9.14 -13.20 -17.65
N LEU A 285 8.01 -13.85 -17.35
CA LEU A 285 6.95 -14.12 -18.33
C LEU A 285 6.15 -12.87 -18.69
N GLU A 286 5.92 -12.00 -17.71
CA GLU A 286 5.08 -10.81 -17.84
C GLU A 286 5.89 -9.53 -18.06
N ASP A 287 7.21 -9.63 -18.21
CA ASP A 287 8.14 -8.49 -18.35
C ASP A 287 7.98 -7.48 -17.19
N LEU A 288 7.89 -8.01 -15.96
CA LEU A 288 7.76 -7.19 -14.76
C LEU A 288 9.14 -6.91 -14.14
N PRO A 289 9.34 -5.73 -13.53
CA PRO A 289 10.62 -5.35 -12.98
C PRO A 289 11.01 -6.18 -11.74
N PHE A 290 12.32 -6.33 -11.56
CA PHE A 290 12.91 -6.91 -10.36
C PHE A 290 13.35 -5.79 -9.41
N GLY A 291 13.05 -5.93 -8.14
CA GLY A 291 13.63 -5.06 -7.12
C GLY A 291 15.14 -5.32 -7.01
N VAL A 292 15.89 -4.23 -7.09
CA VAL A 292 17.35 -4.25 -6.95
C VAL A 292 17.76 -3.21 -5.92
N PRO A 293 18.81 -3.46 -5.11
CA PRO A 293 19.35 -2.45 -4.20
C PRO A 293 19.69 -1.17 -4.97
N LEU A 294 19.35 -0.03 -4.38
CA LEU A 294 19.70 1.28 -4.92
C LEU A 294 21.03 1.75 -4.35
N GLU A 295 21.70 2.64 -5.08
CA GLU A 295 22.81 3.42 -4.58
C GLU A 295 22.29 4.53 -3.67
N TYR A 296 23.13 4.99 -2.71
CA TYR A 296 22.76 6.06 -1.81
C TYR A 296 22.47 7.36 -2.58
N ASP A 297 21.28 7.90 -2.38
CA ASP A 297 20.86 9.14 -2.99
C ASP A 297 20.44 10.15 -1.91
N HIS A 298 21.24 11.20 -1.76
CA HIS A 298 20.97 12.28 -0.82
C HIS A 298 19.74 13.12 -1.22
N ALA A 299 19.44 13.25 -2.50
CA ALA A 299 18.34 14.07 -3.00
C ALA A 299 16.96 13.56 -2.51
N VAL A 300 16.86 12.26 -2.19
CA VAL A 300 15.65 11.64 -1.65
C VAL A 300 15.16 12.36 -0.38
N TYR A 301 16.09 12.79 0.48
CA TYR A 301 15.74 13.52 1.71
C TYR A 301 15.18 14.93 1.46
N SER A 302 15.54 15.55 0.33
CA SER A 302 15.06 16.88 -0.05
C SER A 302 13.68 16.82 -0.69
N HIS A 303 13.50 16.00 -1.74
CA HIS A 303 12.22 15.92 -2.46
C HIS A 303 11.20 14.98 -1.79
N GLN A 304 11.63 14.05 -0.93
CA GLN A 304 10.79 13.14 -0.14
C GLN A 304 9.77 12.30 -0.94
N ILE A 305 9.98 12.10 -2.22
CA ILE A 305 9.03 11.42 -3.11
C ILE A 305 9.14 9.90 -2.91
N PRO A 306 8.03 9.18 -2.62
CA PRO A 306 8.03 7.74 -2.57
C PRO A 306 8.35 7.10 -3.94
N GLY A 307 9.01 5.94 -3.92
CA GLY A 307 9.54 5.30 -5.12
C GLY A 307 8.53 4.98 -6.23
N GLY A 308 7.32 4.56 -5.85
CA GLY A 308 6.25 4.33 -6.83
C GLY A 308 5.81 5.61 -7.55
N VAL A 309 5.88 6.76 -6.88
CA VAL A 309 5.54 8.07 -7.46
C VAL A 309 6.60 8.55 -8.43
N ILE A 310 7.89 8.34 -8.13
CA ILE A 310 9.00 8.68 -9.06
C ILE A 310 8.91 7.89 -10.38
N SER A 311 8.58 6.60 -10.29
CA SER A 311 8.42 5.76 -11.49
C SER A 311 7.28 6.27 -12.38
N ASN A 312 6.17 6.66 -11.77
CA ASN A 312 5.05 7.26 -12.48
C ASN A 312 5.41 8.63 -13.09
N LEU A 313 6.14 9.48 -12.35
CA LEU A 313 6.61 10.77 -12.84
C LEU A 313 7.46 10.62 -14.10
N ARG A 314 8.46 9.72 -14.09
CA ARG A 314 9.31 9.46 -15.25
C ARG A 314 8.49 9.06 -16.49
N SER A 315 7.48 8.20 -16.29
CA SER A 315 6.57 7.80 -17.36
C SER A 315 5.75 8.98 -17.89
N GLN A 316 5.22 9.83 -17.01
CA GLN A 316 4.45 11.01 -17.38
C GLN A 316 5.31 12.04 -18.14
N LEU A 317 6.52 12.33 -17.66
CA LEU A 317 7.44 13.26 -18.35
C LEU A 317 7.84 12.74 -19.73
N ALA A 318 8.03 11.44 -19.88
CA ALA A 318 8.30 10.83 -21.18
C ALA A 318 7.10 10.97 -22.13
N GLN A 319 5.87 10.78 -21.66
CA GLN A 319 4.65 10.98 -22.45
C GLN A 319 4.45 12.45 -22.87
N LEU A 320 4.87 13.39 -22.02
CA LEU A 320 4.82 14.82 -22.29
C LEU A 320 5.98 15.30 -23.18
N GLY A 321 6.97 14.44 -23.48
CA GLY A 321 8.14 14.79 -24.29
C GLY A 321 9.17 15.67 -23.57
N ILE A 322 9.16 15.67 -22.24
CA ILE A 322 10.05 16.46 -21.37
C ILE A 322 10.78 15.56 -20.35
N ALA A 323 11.13 14.34 -20.76
CA ALA A 323 11.84 13.39 -19.89
C ALA A 323 13.22 13.91 -19.39
N ASP A 324 13.83 14.78 -20.15
CA ASP A 324 15.09 15.47 -19.84
C ASP A 324 14.96 16.51 -18.70
N LYS A 325 13.75 16.90 -18.33
CA LYS A 325 13.47 17.88 -17.28
C LYS A 325 13.21 17.27 -15.90
N LEU A 326 13.58 16.02 -15.69
CA LEU A 326 13.33 15.33 -14.41
C LEU A 326 13.95 16.08 -13.23
N ASP A 327 15.20 16.51 -13.35
CA ASP A 327 15.92 17.21 -12.27
C ASP A 327 15.26 18.55 -11.95
N GLU A 328 14.84 19.32 -12.98
CA GLU A 328 14.10 20.57 -12.79
C GLU A 328 12.77 20.34 -12.02
N VAL A 329 12.09 19.24 -12.32
CA VAL A 329 10.83 18.88 -11.64
C VAL A 329 11.10 18.46 -10.19
N LEU A 330 12.18 17.73 -9.90
CA LEU A 330 12.56 17.36 -8.54
C LEU A 330 12.93 18.59 -7.68
N ASP A 331 13.65 19.53 -8.24
CA ASP A 331 13.95 20.81 -7.59
C ASP A 331 12.67 21.61 -7.30
N GLU A 332 11.73 21.64 -8.26
CA GLU A 332 10.45 22.31 -8.10
C GLU A 332 9.58 21.63 -7.03
N VAL A 333 9.65 20.30 -6.88
CA VAL A 333 8.97 19.59 -5.79
C VAL A 333 9.44 20.09 -4.43
N VAL A 334 10.75 20.29 -4.23
CA VAL A 334 11.29 20.80 -2.96
C VAL A 334 10.67 22.16 -2.63
N GLN A 335 10.58 23.05 -3.62
CA GLN A 335 10.01 24.38 -3.42
C GLN A 335 8.50 24.33 -3.10
N ILE A 336 7.75 23.47 -3.79
CA ILE A 336 6.31 23.31 -3.51
C ILE A 336 6.10 22.73 -2.10
N VAL A 337 6.94 21.78 -1.66
CA VAL A 337 6.88 21.24 -0.29
C VAL A 337 7.07 22.33 0.75
N GLU A 338 8.03 23.25 0.54
CA GLU A 338 8.24 24.43 1.39
C GLU A 338 7.04 25.37 1.36
N ASP A 339 6.57 25.76 0.17
CA ASP A 339 5.42 26.63 -0.03
C ASP A 339 4.15 26.09 0.64
N MET A 340 3.95 24.78 0.61
CA MET A 340 2.80 24.10 1.22
C MET A 340 2.98 23.79 2.71
N GLY A 341 4.04 24.29 3.35
CA GLY A 341 4.25 24.13 4.79
C GLY A 341 4.68 22.73 5.21
N HIS A 342 5.46 22.05 4.38
CA HIS A 342 5.99 20.69 4.60
C HIS A 342 4.90 19.65 4.91
N PRO A 343 4.00 19.36 3.98
CA PRO A 343 2.99 18.32 4.13
C PRO A 343 3.63 16.93 4.18
N ILE A 344 2.87 15.97 4.68
CA ILE A 344 3.29 14.57 4.66
C ILE A 344 3.37 14.06 3.20
N MET A 345 4.55 13.61 2.77
CA MET A 345 4.82 13.17 1.40
C MET A 345 4.46 11.70 1.17
N ILE A 346 3.24 11.31 1.51
CA ILE A 346 2.65 10.00 1.18
C ILE A 346 1.49 10.19 0.20
N THR A 347 1.02 9.09 -0.43
CA THR A 347 -0.16 9.12 -1.30
C THR A 347 -1.41 9.56 -0.50
N PRO A 348 -2.23 10.51 -0.99
CA PRO A 348 -2.16 11.09 -2.34
C PRO A 348 -1.31 12.38 -2.45
N MET A 349 -0.89 12.98 -1.34
CA MET A 349 -0.21 14.29 -1.30
C MET A 349 1.02 14.35 -2.19
N SER A 350 1.88 13.33 -2.12
CA SER A 350 3.07 13.25 -2.96
C SER A 350 2.76 13.27 -4.45
N GLN A 351 1.65 12.67 -4.88
CA GLN A 351 1.21 12.71 -6.28
C GLN A 351 0.73 14.11 -6.69
N PHE A 352 0.02 14.81 -5.81
CA PHE A 352 -0.46 16.16 -6.08
C PHE A 352 0.69 17.13 -6.27
N ILE A 353 1.68 17.09 -5.37
CA ILE A 353 2.86 17.95 -5.41
C ILE A 353 3.70 17.67 -6.64
N VAL A 354 3.97 16.42 -6.95
CA VAL A 354 4.75 16.01 -8.12
C VAL A 354 4.05 16.41 -9.43
N SER A 355 2.73 16.25 -9.50
CA SER A 355 1.95 16.66 -10.67
C SER A 355 1.99 18.17 -10.86
N GLN A 356 1.87 18.95 -9.79
CA GLN A 356 1.98 20.40 -9.85
C GLN A 356 3.39 20.84 -10.26
N ALA A 357 4.43 20.20 -9.75
CA ALA A 357 5.81 20.49 -10.14
C ALA A 357 6.03 20.28 -11.65
N ALA A 358 5.53 19.18 -12.19
CA ALA A 358 5.56 18.91 -13.62
C ALA A 358 4.82 19.98 -14.44
N VAL A 359 3.67 20.45 -13.97
CA VAL A 359 2.90 21.56 -14.60
C VAL A 359 3.67 22.87 -14.54
N ASN A 360 4.27 23.22 -13.40
CA ASN A 360 5.07 24.45 -13.25
C ASN A 360 6.26 24.47 -14.22
N VAL A 361 7.00 23.36 -14.31
CA VAL A 361 8.15 23.24 -15.24
C VAL A 361 7.69 23.27 -16.71
N ALA A 362 6.58 22.60 -17.04
CA ALA A 362 6.04 22.60 -18.39
C ALA A 362 5.56 23.98 -18.85
N THR A 363 4.97 24.77 -17.93
CA THR A 363 4.45 26.13 -18.22
C THR A 363 5.54 27.21 -18.11
N GLY A 364 6.69 26.89 -17.49
CA GLY A 364 7.79 27.81 -17.23
C GLY A 364 7.50 28.87 -16.17
N GLU A 365 6.40 28.75 -15.42
CA GLU A 365 6.00 29.69 -14.37
C GLU A 365 5.28 28.96 -13.24
N ARG A 366 5.74 29.14 -11.98
CA ARG A 366 5.20 28.52 -10.81
C ARG A 366 3.76 28.96 -10.54
N TYR A 367 2.86 27.97 -10.40
CA TYR A 367 1.42 28.16 -10.14
C TYR A 367 0.69 28.99 -11.20
N LYS A 368 1.19 29.08 -12.45
CA LYS A 368 0.45 29.66 -13.57
C LYS A 368 -0.86 28.90 -13.78
N GLU A 369 -0.76 27.59 -13.81
CA GLU A 369 -1.87 26.66 -13.76
C GLU A 369 -1.84 25.95 -12.41
N VAL A 370 -2.94 25.98 -11.66
CA VAL A 370 -3.06 25.36 -10.34
C VAL A 370 -3.99 24.15 -10.45
N LEU A 371 -3.51 22.98 -10.04
CA LEU A 371 -4.32 21.77 -10.01
C LEU A 371 -5.35 21.83 -8.88
N ASP A 372 -6.56 21.34 -9.15
CA ASP A 372 -7.66 21.31 -8.19
C ASP A 372 -7.27 20.61 -6.87
N SER A 373 -6.42 19.58 -6.93
CA SER A 373 -5.93 18.88 -5.74
C SER A 373 -5.14 19.76 -4.76
N LEU A 374 -4.43 20.80 -5.24
CA LEU A 374 -3.76 21.75 -4.35
C LEU A 374 -4.73 22.76 -3.76
N ILE A 375 -5.74 23.17 -4.53
CA ILE A 375 -6.84 24.01 -4.03
C ILE A 375 -7.61 23.25 -2.95
N GLU A 376 -7.96 21.99 -3.20
CA GLU A 376 -8.58 21.08 -2.22
C GLU A 376 -7.70 20.94 -0.96
N THR A 377 -6.37 20.85 -1.12
CA THR A 377 -5.44 20.80 0.01
C THR A 377 -5.51 22.09 0.85
N ALA A 378 -5.49 23.25 0.22
CA ALA A 378 -5.61 24.53 0.92
C ALA A 378 -6.97 24.71 1.64
N LEU A 379 -8.02 24.06 1.13
CA LEU A 379 -9.35 23.97 1.76
C LEU A 379 -9.41 22.96 2.93
N GLY A 380 -8.39 22.11 3.11
CA GLY A 380 -8.33 21.10 4.16
C GLY A 380 -8.99 19.76 3.82
N VAL A 381 -9.32 19.51 2.55
CA VAL A 381 -9.95 18.25 2.09
C VAL A 381 -9.07 17.03 2.39
N TRP A 382 -7.76 17.18 2.26
CA TRP A 382 -6.75 16.13 2.38
C TRP A 382 -6.03 16.10 3.72
N GLY A 383 -6.64 16.71 4.75
CA GLY A 383 -6.07 16.89 6.07
C GLY A 383 -5.75 18.36 6.36
N TRP A 384 -5.38 18.65 7.59
CA TRP A 384 -5.11 20.01 8.02
C TRP A 384 -3.64 20.20 8.43
N GLU A 385 -3.24 19.61 9.55
CA GLU A 385 -1.87 19.72 10.06
C GLU A 385 -0.86 18.89 9.25
N ASP A 386 -1.23 17.65 8.93
CA ASP A 386 -0.45 16.73 8.10
C ASP A 386 -0.32 17.19 6.64
N ALA A 387 -1.35 17.88 6.13
CA ALA A 387 -1.32 18.52 4.82
C ALA A 387 -0.58 19.88 4.80
N GLY A 388 -0.04 20.34 5.94
CA GLY A 388 0.72 21.57 6.03
C GLY A 388 -0.10 22.87 6.03
N VAL A 389 -1.42 22.80 5.95
CA VAL A 389 -2.32 23.95 5.69
C VAL A 389 -2.14 25.13 6.66
N PRO A 390 -1.91 24.94 7.99
CA PRO A 390 -1.66 26.05 8.91
C PRO A 390 -0.32 26.78 8.65
N TRP A 391 0.61 26.13 7.96
CA TRP A 391 1.98 26.63 7.71
C TRP A 391 2.27 26.87 6.25
N MET A 392 1.27 26.76 5.39
CA MET A 392 1.38 27.09 3.96
C MET A 392 1.75 28.57 3.80
N ASP A 393 2.60 28.88 2.83
CA ASP A 393 2.93 30.28 2.51
C ASP A 393 1.62 31.07 2.29
N PRO A 394 1.43 32.21 2.96
CA PRO A 394 0.18 32.96 2.88
C PRO A 394 -0.19 33.41 1.46
N ASN A 395 0.80 33.78 0.63
CA ASN A 395 0.55 34.25 -0.73
C ASN A 395 0.13 33.06 -1.63
N VAL A 396 0.76 31.91 -1.42
CA VAL A 396 0.40 30.67 -2.14
C VAL A 396 -0.99 30.20 -1.73
N LYS A 397 -1.29 30.23 -0.44
CA LYS A 397 -2.63 29.88 0.08
C LYS A 397 -3.71 30.81 -0.48
N ASP A 398 -3.46 32.13 -0.47
CA ASP A 398 -4.40 33.12 -1.01
C ASP A 398 -4.60 32.92 -2.51
N ARG A 399 -3.54 32.61 -3.26
CA ARG A 399 -3.61 32.28 -4.69
C ARG A 399 -4.51 31.07 -4.95
N PHE A 400 -4.35 29.99 -4.18
CA PHE A 400 -5.17 28.77 -4.32
C PHE A 400 -6.64 29.05 -3.96
N LEU A 401 -6.89 29.70 -2.85
CA LEU A 401 -8.25 30.00 -2.40
C LEU A 401 -8.97 31.05 -3.24
N SER A 402 -8.23 31.90 -3.97
CA SER A 402 -8.78 32.88 -4.93
C SER A 402 -9.04 32.29 -6.32
N HIS A 403 -8.66 31.03 -6.55
CA HIS A 403 -8.86 30.38 -7.85
C HIS A 403 -10.36 30.23 -8.18
N PRO A 404 -10.79 30.39 -9.46
CA PRO A 404 -12.21 30.28 -9.84
C PRO A 404 -12.89 29.00 -9.38
N ASN A 405 -12.15 27.88 -9.34
CA ASN A 405 -12.68 26.57 -8.91
C ASN A 405 -12.85 26.45 -7.40
N ALA A 406 -12.21 27.29 -6.57
CA ALA A 406 -12.18 27.11 -5.12
C ALA A 406 -13.57 27.03 -4.49
N LYS A 407 -14.53 27.88 -4.92
CA LYS A 407 -15.91 27.87 -4.39
C LYS A 407 -16.66 26.57 -4.69
N SER A 408 -16.49 26.01 -5.89
CA SER A 408 -17.14 24.75 -6.26
C SER A 408 -16.54 23.57 -5.55
N LEU A 409 -15.21 23.55 -5.36
CA LEU A 409 -14.50 22.53 -4.61
C LEU A 409 -14.85 22.59 -3.12
N GLU A 410 -14.95 23.78 -2.53
CA GLU A 410 -15.40 23.97 -1.15
C GLU A 410 -16.84 23.47 -0.93
N ALA A 411 -17.75 23.76 -1.86
CA ALA A 411 -19.12 23.29 -1.79
C ALA A 411 -19.20 21.75 -1.89
N LYS A 412 -18.42 21.16 -2.80
CA LYS A 412 -18.30 19.70 -2.91
C LYS A 412 -17.75 19.10 -1.63
N PHE A 413 -16.70 19.67 -1.07
CA PHE A 413 -16.10 19.20 0.20
C PHE A 413 -17.12 19.22 1.34
N LYS A 414 -17.84 20.33 1.54
CA LYS A 414 -18.89 20.43 2.56
C LYS A 414 -19.98 19.37 2.39
N SER A 415 -20.44 19.16 1.17
CA SER A 415 -21.44 18.12 0.87
C SER A 415 -20.91 16.70 1.17
N SER A 416 -19.64 16.42 0.86
CA SER A 416 -18.98 15.15 1.18
C SER A 416 -18.87 14.94 2.69
N GLU A 417 -18.48 15.97 3.43
CA GLU A 417 -18.37 15.92 4.89
C GLU A 417 -19.75 15.67 5.55
N GLU A 418 -20.79 16.36 5.07
CA GLU A 418 -22.17 16.15 5.53
C GLU A 418 -22.66 14.72 5.25
N ALA A 419 -22.32 14.15 4.10
CA ALA A 419 -22.63 12.75 3.78
C ALA A 419 -21.93 11.77 4.72
N GLY A 420 -20.64 11.98 5.01
CA GLY A 420 -19.85 11.15 5.93
C GLY A 420 -20.30 11.20 7.39
N ASP A 421 -21.00 12.26 7.78
CA ASP A 421 -21.57 12.40 9.13
C ASP A 421 -22.95 11.74 9.27
N GLN A 422 -23.59 11.34 8.16
CA GLN A 422 -24.87 10.64 8.18
C GLN A 422 -24.70 9.14 8.46
N GLU A 423 -25.68 8.56 9.14
CA GLU A 423 -25.76 7.11 9.28
C GLU A 423 -26.07 6.43 7.95
N GLY A 424 -27.09 6.91 7.25
CA GLY A 424 -27.55 6.37 5.97
C GLY A 424 -28.02 4.92 6.05
N SER A 425 -28.18 4.27 4.89
CA SER A 425 -28.43 2.83 4.82
C SER A 425 -27.97 2.24 3.48
N VAL A 426 -27.59 0.99 3.50
CA VAL A 426 -27.25 0.19 2.29
C VAL A 426 -28.47 0.02 1.39
N GLU A 427 -29.68 -0.06 1.99
CA GLU A 427 -30.92 -0.17 1.24
C GLU A 427 -31.24 1.10 0.42
N ASN A 428 -30.95 2.28 0.97
CA ASN A 428 -31.09 3.53 0.23
C ASN A 428 -30.14 3.55 -0.99
N LEU A 429 -28.90 3.04 -0.81
CA LEU A 429 -27.94 2.90 -1.90
C LEU A 429 -28.47 1.96 -2.98
N ARG A 430 -29.03 0.82 -2.59
CA ARG A 430 -29.64 -0.19 -3.47
C ARG A 430 -30.78 0.40 -4.30
N GLN A 431 -31.65 1.16 -3.66
CA GLN A 431 -32.77 1.81 -4.31
C GLN A 431 -32.32 2.91 -5.28
N SER A 432 -31.32 3.71 -4.89
CA SER A 432 -30.80 4.80 -5.74
C SER A 432 -30.22 4.29 -7.06
N TYR A 433 -29.66 3.09 -7.06
CA TYR A 433 -29.14 2.44 -8.27
C TYR A 433 -30.14 1.57 -9.02
N GLY A 434 -31.34 1.36 -8.48
CA GLY A 434 -32.34 0.45 -9.08
C GLY A 434 -31.88 -1.01 -9.14
N LEU A 435 -31.14 -1.47 -8.13
CA LEU A 435 -30.57 -2.80 -8.04
C LEU A 435 -31.17 -3.64 -6.88
N PRO A 436 -32.49 -3.90 -6.84
CA PRO A 436 -33.16 -4.47 -5.69
C PRO A 436 -32.73 -5.92 -5.36
N SER A 437 -32.22 -6.66 -6.36
CA SER A 437 -31.85 -8.07 -6.22
C SER A 437 -30.33 -8.32 -6.27
N ALA A 438 -29.51 -7.26 -6.39
CA ALA A 438 -28.06 -7.42 -6.39
C ALA A 438 -27.56 -7.98 -5.05
N SER A 439 -26.55 -8.86 -5.07
CA SER A 439 -25.83 -9.23 -3.84
C SER A 439 -25.17 -7.99 -3.21
N GLU A 440 -24.78 -8.07 -1.94
CA GLU A 440 -24.07 -6.96 -1.29
C GLU A 440 -22.72 -6.70 -1.97
N GLU A 441 -22.00 -7.74 -2.38
CA GLU A 441 -20.74 -7.66 -3.09
C GLU A 441 -20.91 -6.99 -4.47
N ASP A 442 -21.91 -7.39 -5.24
CA ASP A 442 -22.21 -6.77 -6.55
C ASP A 442 -22.63 -5.30 -6.40
N LEU A 443 -23.44 -4.99 -5.37
CA LEU A 443 -23.87 -3.62 -5.08
C LEU A 443 -22.66 -2.73 -4.77
N MET A 444 -21.76 -3.19 -3.89
CA MET A 444 -20.57 -2.44 -3.51
C MET A 444 -19.58 -2.32 -4.67
N LEU A 445 -19.43 -3.35 -5.47
CA LEU A 445 -18.59 -3.30 -6.68
C LEU A 445 -19.17 -2.27 -7.68
N TYR A 446 -20.48 -2.29 -7.92
CA TYR A 446 -21.15 -1.30 -8.75
C TYR A 446 -20.95 0.13 -8.22
N HIS A 447 -21.03 0.32 -6.91
CA HIS A 447 -20.87 1.61 -6.26
C HIS A 447 -19.44 2.17 -6.46
N ILE A 448 -18.39 1.41 -6.16
CA ILE A 448 -17.01 1.88 -6.32
C ILE A 448 -16.61 2.08 -7.78
N MET A 449 -17.18 1.29 -8.70
CA MET A 449 -16.94 1.42 -10.14
C MET A 449 -17.80 2.52 -10.79
N LYS A 450 -18.75 3.10 -10.06
CA LYS A 450 -19.73 4.09 -10.54
C LYS A 450 -20.54 3.59 -11.74
N GLY A 451 -20.92 2.30 -11.72
CA GLY A 451 -21.71 1.65 -12.76
C GLY A 451 -21.16 0.27 -13.15
N ASP A 452 -21.75 -0.34 -14.16
CA ASP A 452 -21.47 -1.71 -14.61
C ASP A 452 -20.65 -1.81 -15.91
N ALA A 453 -20.30 -0.69 -16.55
CA ALA A 453 -19.65 -0.67 -17.85
C ALA A 453 -18.30 -1.41 -17.89
N GLU A 454 -17.55 -1.33 -16.81
CA GLU A 454 -16.26 -2.03 -16.67
C GLU A 454 -16.44 -3.43 -16.06
N ILE A 455 -17.42 -3.60 -15.15
CA ILE A 455 -17.76 -4.88 -14.53
C ILE A 455 -18.18 -5.91 -15.59
N LYS A 456 -18.94 -5.51 -16.60
CA LYS A 456 -19.34 -6.36 -17.72
C LYS A 456 -18.21 -6.89 -18.59
N LYS A 457 -16.99 -6.36 -18.43
CA LYS A 457 -15.78 -6.81 -19.15
C LYS A 457 -14.99 -7.85 -18.38
N ILE A 458 -15.40 -8.20 -17.15
CA ILE A 458 -14.75 -9.20 -16.32
C ILE A 458 -14.72 -10.55 -17.06
N GLN A 459 -13.58 -11.21 -17.02
CA GLN A 459 -13.29 -12.47 -17.68
C GLN A 459 -12.75 -13.50 -16.69
N PRO A 460 -12.74 -14.78 -17.02
CA PRO A 460 -12.05 -15.78 -16.21
C PRO A 460 -10.58 -15.40 -16.01
N PRO A 461 -10.04 -15.55 -14.78
CA PRO A 461 -8.69 -15.12 -14.48
C PRO A 461 -7.64 -15.93 -15.24
N LYS A 462 -6.52 -15.28 -15.56
CA LYS A 462 -5.33 -15.95 -16.07
C LYS A 462 -4.70 -16.78 -14.94
N THR A 463 -4.44 -18.05 -15.19
CA THR A 463 -3.79 -18.96 -14.25
C THR A 463 -2.32 -19.16 -14.59
N TYR A 464 -1.50 -19.41 -13.55
CA TYR A 464 -0.08 -19.69 -13.69
C TYR A 464 0.21 -21.11 -13.23
N TYR A 465 1.18 -21.71 -13.87
CA TYR A 465 1.57 -23.06 -13.55
C TYR A 465 2.54 -23.12 -12.36
N THR A 466 2.28 -23.98 -11.38
CA THR A 466 3.06 -24.12 -10.14
C THR A 466 4.10 -25.24 -10.16
N GLY A 467 4.09 -26.13 -11.15
CA GLY A 467 5.03 -27.25 -11.27
C GLY A 467 6.35 -26.87 -11.91
N LYS A 468 7.39 -27.68 -11.65
CA LYS A 468 8.75 -27.41 -12.14
C LYS A 468 8.89 -27.48 -13.66
N GLU A 469 8.01 -28.23 -14.36
CA GLU A 469 8.07 -28.37 -15.83
C GLU A 469 6.66 -28.54 -16.43
N PRO A 470 6.10 -27.49 -17.09
CA PRO A 470 4.82 -27.58 -17.80
C PRO A 470 4.75 -28.75 -18.79
N LEU A 471 5.88 -29.04 -19.44
CA LEU A 471 6.00 -30.14 -20.38
C LEU A 471 5.84 -31.50 -19.70
N THR A 472 6.43 -31.69 -18.52
CA THR A 472 6.33 -32.95 -17.77
C THR A 472 4.91 -33.24 -17.31
N LEU A 473 4.13 -32.22 -16.90
CA LEU A 473 2.72 -32.38 -16.55
C LEU A 473 1.85 -32.66 -17.79
N LEU A 474 2.04 -31.91 -18.86
CA LEU A 474 1.35 -32.17 -20.11
C LEU A 474 1.59 -33.63 -20.56
N LEU A 475 2.83 -34.09 -20.48
CA LEU A 475 3.20 -35.47 -20.78
C LEU A 475 2.53 -36.47 -19.83
N LYS A 476 2.50 -36.14 -18.51
CA LYS A 476 1.86 -36.97 -17.51
C LYS A 476 0.35 -37.05 -17.69
N GLU A 477 -0.31 -35.95 -18.04
CA GLU A 477 -1.75 -35.98 -18.36
C GLU A 477 -2.02 -36.69 -19.71
N LEU A 478 -1.25 -36.40 -20.73
CA LEU A 478 -1.40 -37.06 -22.01
C LEU A 478 -1.06 -38.57 -21.95
N SER A 479 -0.16 -39.00 -21.06
CA SER A 479 0.14 -40.42 -20.85
C SER A 479 -1.02 -41.20 -20.22
N LYS A 480 -1.98 -40.52 -19.61
CA LYS A 480 -3.23 -41.14 -19.10
C LYS A 480 -4.26 -41.36 -20.21
N ASP A 481 -4.16 -40.59 -21.30
CA ASP A 481 -5.07 -40.68 -22.43
C ASP A 481 -4.51 -41.67 -23.50
N ARG A 482 -5.00 -42.88 -23.45
CA ARG A 482 -4.58 -43.97 -24.38
C ARG A 482 -4.88 -43.69 -25.85
N SER A 483 -5.61 -42.64 -26.18
CA SER A 483 -5.86 -42.21 -27.55
C SER A 483 -4.66 -41.45 -28.16
N VAL A 484 -3.82 -40.84 -27.31
CA VAL A 484 -2.63 -40.10 -27.73
C VAL A 484 -1.44 -41.02 -27.85
N ARG A 485 -1.15 -41.50 -29.05
CA ARG A 485 -0.01 -42.40 -29.29
C ARG A 485 1.31 -41.70 -29.59
N ARG A 486 1.26 -40.42 -29.98
CA ARG A 486 2.44 -39.62 -30.29
C ARG A 486 2.16 -38.14 -30.10
N LEU A 487 3.07 -37.44 -29.44
CA LEU A 487 3.06 -35.98 -29.32
C LEU A 487 4.41 -35.42 -29.75
N GLN A 488 4.40 -34.48 -30.68
CA GLN A 488 5.58 -33.75 -31.08
C GLN A 488 5.44 -32.27 -30.78
N LEU A 489 6.37 -31.74 -29.98
CA LEU A 489 6.42 -30.32 -29.61
C LEU A 489 7.68 -29.72 -30.26
N LYS A 490 7.52 -28.56 -30.92
CA LYS A 490 8.61 -27.82 -31.57
C LYS A 490 8.68 -26.40 -30.98
N LYS A 491 9.88 -26.02 -30.51
CA LYS A 491 10.16 -24.64 -30.07
C LYS A 491 11.51 -24.22 -30.69
N GLY A 492 11.47 -23.33 -31.66
CA GLY A 492 12.66 -22.94 -32.42
C GLY A 492 13.28 -24.15 -33.15
N SER A 493 14.55 -24.42 -32.93
CA SER A 493 15.29 -25.58 -33.42
C SER A 493 15.11 -26.86 -32.60
N SER A 494 14.52 -26.77 -31.38
CA SER A 494 14.34 -27.91 -30.49
C SER A 494 13.04 -28.65 -30.81
N ILE A 495 13.13 -29.98 -30.96
CA ILE A 495 12.00 -30.89 -31.19
C ILE A 495 11.96 -31.90 -30.04
N PHE A 496 10.81 -32.01 -29.41
CA PHE A 496 10.52 -33.02 -28.39
C PHE A 496 9.50 -34.02 -29.03
N ASP A 497 9.82 -35.31 -29.05
CA ASP A 497 8.96 -36.37 -29.59
C ASP A 497 8.65 -37.40 -28.50
N PHE A 498 7.40 -37.41 -28.04
CA PHE A 498 6.88 -38.37 -27.06
C PHE A 498 6.05 -39.42 -27.77
N ARG A 499 6.30 -40.70 -27.46
CA ARG A 499 5.52 -41.85 -27.98
C ARG A 499 5.08 -42.71 -26.81
N GLN A 500 3.83 -43.14 -26.86
CA GLN A 500 3.20 -44.04 -25.92
C GLN A 500 3.07 -45.45 -26.48
#